data_cf2832a7dbe7363b27d433d5e95cd056
#
_entry.id   cf2832a7dbe7363b27d433d5e95cd056
#
_cell.length_a   1.000
_cell.length_b   1.000
_cell.length_c   1.000
_cell.angle_alpha   90.00
_cell.angle_beta   90.00
_cell.angle_gamma   90.00
#
_symmetry.space_group_name_H-M   'P 1'
#
loop_
_entity.id
_entity.type
_entity.pdbx_description
1 polymer ?
#
loop_
_entity_poly.entity_id
_entity_poly.type
_entity_poly.pdbx_seq_one_letter_code
_entity_poly.pdbx_strand_id
1 'polypeptide(L)'
;MELPDGVREYLFAAGASEEEIDRVMDDDALFTLTGDVIRRRDIEWMPIEDVAPTAGVSVEDVERCRLLVGLPARDNAVPEWAVYDLESYHLVTAFLGEEVARVFLRVLAASAATLAAAATAIALNDATPQLRETDLPPVDTLQLLEAMVTEM
;
A
#
# COMPACT_ATOMS: atom_id res chain seq x y z
N MET A 1 -20.99 -10.67 -2.85
CA MET A 1 -21.11 -11.42 -1.58
C MET A 1 -21.79 -10.52 -0.55
N GLU A 2 -22.70 -11.05 0.25
CA GLU A 2 -23.21 -10.29 1.41
C GLU A 2 -22.19 -10.46 2.55
N LEU A 3 -21.65 -9.34 3.00
CA LEU A 3 -20.65 -9.39 4.08
C LEU A 3 -21.34 -9.74 5.41
N PRO A 4 -20.67 -10.53 6.28
CA PRO A 4 -21.19 -10.82 7.62
C PRO A 4 -21.45 -9.53 8.42
N ASP A 5 -22.36 -9.62 9.40
CA ASP A 5 -22.70 -8.51 10.29
C ASP A 5 -21.44 -7.94 10.97
N GLY A 6 -21.34 -6.62 10.95
CA GLY A 6 -20.23 -5.87 11.56
C GLY A 6 -18.95 -5.78 10.72
N VAL A 7 -18.77 -6.61 9.68
CA VAL A 7 -17.55 -6.58 8.84
C VAL A 7 -17.50 -5.28 8.03
N ARG A 8 -18.63 -4.83 7.48
CA ARG A 8 -18.69 -3.56 6.75
C ARG A 8 -18.31 -2.37 7.64
N GLU A 9 -18.88 -2.31 8.85
CA GLU A 9 -18.56 -1.26 9.82
C GLU A 9 -17.08 -1.29 10.23
N TYR A 10 -16.54 -2.49 10.45
CA TYR A 10 -15.11 -2.64 10.78
C TYR A 10 -14.22 -2.11 9.67
N LEU A 11 -14.44 -2.51 8.41
CA LEU A 11 -13.65 -2.07 7.26
C LEU A 11 -13.75 -0.55 7.06
N PHE A 12 -14.95 0.00 7.21
CA PHE A 12 -15.17 1.43 7.10
C PHE A 12 -14.45 2.20 8.22
N ALA A 13 -14.54 1.73 9.46
CA ALA A 13 -13.81 2.32 10.59
C ALA A 13 -12.29 2.21 10.44
N ALA A 14 -11.80 1.16 9.78
CA ALA A 14 -10.40 0.97 9.44
C ALA A 14 -9.93 1.85 8.26
N GLY A 15 -10.85 2.52 7.54
CA GLY A 15 -10.55 3.47 6.47
C GLY A 15 -10.75 2.95 5.03
N ALA A 16 -11.48 1.84 4.85
CA ALA A 16 -11.92 1.42 3.53
C ALA A 16 -13.03 2.35 3.00
N SER A 17 -13.02 2.62 1.70
CA SER A 17 -14.11 3.31 1.03
C SER A 17 -15.28 2.37 0.75
N GLU A 18 -16.51 2.92 0.59
CA GLU A 18 -17.67 2.12 0.17
C GLU A 18 -17.41 1.36 -1.13
N GLU A 19 -16.75 1.99 -2.10
CA GLU A 19 -16.45 1.38 -3.38
C GLU A 19 -15.49 0.18 -3.26
N GLU A 20 -14.52 0.24 -2.36
CA GLU A 20 -13.62 -0.88 -2.06
C GLU A 20 -14.37 -2.04 -1.40
N ILE A 21 -15.23 -1.74 -0.44
CA ILE A 21 -16.05 -2.72 0.27
C ILE A 21 -17.02 -3.41 -0.69
N ASP A 22 -17.66 -2.65 -1.59
CA ASP A 22 -18.61 -3.20 -2.55
C ASP A 22 -17.95 -4.10 -3.62
N ARG A 23 -16.64 -3.98 -3.81
CA ARG A 23 -15.85 -4.86 -4.71
C ARG A 23 -15.46 -6.19 -4.07
N VAL A 24 -15.69 -6.39 -2.79
CA VAL A 24 -15.39 -7.65 -2.12
C VAL A 24 -16.30 -8.75 -2.64
N MET A 25 -15.74 -9.75 -3.32
CA MET A 25 -16.49 -10.82 -3.99
C MET A 25 -16.41 -12.16 -3.23
N ASP A 26 -15.36 -12.36 -2.44
CA ASP A 26 -15.06 -13.58 -1.68
C ASP A 26 -14.19 -13.29 -0.46
N ASP A 27 -13.91 -14.33 0.32
CA ASP A 27 -13.10 -14.21 1.53
C ASP A 27 -11.66 -13.78 1.25
N ASP A 28 -11.06 -14.19 0.13
CA ASP A 28 -9.70 -13.81 -0.22
C ASP A 28 -9.62 -12.32 -0.53
N ALA A 29 -10.63 -11.78 -1.23
CA ALA A 29 -10.77 -10.34 -1.47
C ALA A 29 -10.99 -9.58 -0.16
N LEU A 30 -11.76 -10.15 0.79
CA LEU A 30 -11.98 -9.57 2.11
C LEU A 30 -10.67 -9.47 2.91
N PHE A 31 -9.91 -10.55 3.02
CA PHE A 31 -8.63 -10.55 3.72
C PHE A 31 -7.60 -9.64 3.06
N THR A 32 -7.56 -9.61 1.73
CA THR A 32 -6.69 -8.70 0.97
C THR A 32 -7.03 -7.24 1.28
N LEU A 33 -8.31 -6.85 1.18
CA LEU A 33 -8.74 -5.50 1.48
C LEU A 33 -8.42 -5.13 2.93
N THR A 34 -8.68 -6.03 3.88
CA THR A 34 -8.37 -5.80 5.30
C THR A 34 -6.88 -5.52 5.50
N GLY A 35 -6.00 -6.35 4.95
CA GLY A 35 -4.55 -6.13 5.02
C GLY A 35 -4.11 -4.80 4.40
N ASP A 36 -4.69 -4.44 3.25
CA ASP A 36 -4.39 -3.17 2.58
C ASP A 36 -4.83 -1.97 3.42
N VAL A 37 -6.03 -2.03 3.99
CA VAL A 37 -6.57 -0.94 4.81
C VAL A 37 -5.75 -0.74 6.08
N ILE A 38 -5.39 -1.82 6.77
CA ILE A 38 -4.54 -1.78 7.98
C ILE A 38 -3.19 -1.11 7.65
N ARG A 39 -2.53 -1.55 6.58
CA ARG A 39 -1.22 -1.00 6.18
C ARG A 39 -1.25 0.48 5.83
N ARG A 40 -2.34 0.97 5.22
CA ARG A 40 -2.44 2.39 4.83
C ARG A 40 -3.03 3.29 5.91
N ARG A 41 -3.61 2.75 6.97
CA ARG A 41 -4.16 3.53 8.08
C ARG A 41 -3.10 4.39 8.77
N ASP A 42 -1.90 3.84 8.95
CA ASP A 42 -0.80 4.47 9.65
C ASP A 42 0.16 5.22 8.71
N ILE A 43 -0.17 5.31 7.41
CA ILE A 43 0.62 6.10 6.45
C ILE A 43 0.24 7.58 6.61
N GLU A 44 1.21 8.39 6.97
CA GLU A 44 1.10 9.83 6.92
C GLU A 44 1.27 10.31 5.47
N TRP A 45 0.25 11.03 4.96
CA TRP A 45 0.22 11.51 3.59
C TRP A 45 0.55 12.99 3.55
N MET A 46 1.47 13.36 2.68
CA MET A 46 1.91 14.72 2.48
C MET A 46 1.53 15.22 1.09
N PRO A 47 0.96 16.42 0.95
CA PRO A 47 0.71 17.02 -0.37
C PRO A 47 1.98 17.09 -1.21
N ILE A 48 1.88 16.82 -2.50
CA ILE A 48 3.04 16.86 -3.40
C ILE A 48 3.72 18.22 -3.39
N GLU A 49 2.95 19.30 -3.21
CA GLU A 49 3.43 20.66 -3.13
C GLU A 49 4.35 20.91 -1.92
N ASP A 50 4.16 20.15 -0.84
CA ASP A 50 4.99 20.23 0.37
C ASP A 50 6.19 19.27 0.29
N VAL A 51 6.02 18.10 -0.33
CA VAL A 51 7.07 17.10 -0.52
C VAL A 51 8.16 17.61 -1.47
N ALA A 52 7.79 18.21 -2.59
CA ALA A 52 8.72 18.65 -3.62
C ALA A 52 9.82 19.58 -3.09
N PRO A 53 9.51 20.69 -2.39
CA PRO A 53 10.54 21.55 -1.83
C PRO A 53 11.32 20.88 -0.70
N THR A 54 10.70 20.02 0.09
CA THR A 54 11.36 19.29 1.18
C THR A 54 12.42 18.32 0.65
N ALA A 55 12.10 17.59 -0.42
CA ALA A 55 13.04 16.67 -1.08
C ALA A 55 14.02 17.37 -2.06
N GLY A 56 13.88 18.68 -2.26
CA GLY A 56 14.74 19.43 -3.20
C GLY A 56 14.52 19.10 -4.67
N VAL A 57 13.32 18.64 -5.04
CA VAL A 57 12.94 18.26 -6.40
C VAL A 57 11.76 19.11 -6.89
N SER A 58 11.45 19.03 -8.18
CA SER A 58 10.26 19.68 -8.72
C SER A 58 8.99 18.82 -8.49
N VAL A 59 7.82 19.46 -8.48
CA VAL A 59 6.51 18.77 -8.46
C VAL A 59 6.40 17.77 -9.62
N GLU A 60 6.91 18.14 -10.80
CA GLU A 60 6.95 17.27 -11.98
C GLU A 60 7.80 16.02 -11.76
N ASP A 61 8.92 16.13 -11.03
CA ASP A 61 9.76 14.98 -10.69
C ASP A 61 9.06 14.05 -9.70
N VAL A 62 8.34 14.58 -8.70
CA VAL A 62 7.53 13.78 -7.78
C VAL A 62 6.48 13.00 -8.54
N GLU A 63 5.73 13.66 -9.44
CA GLU A 63 4.71 13.01 -10.27
C GLU A 63 5.30 11.95 -11.18
N ARG A 64 6.45 12.23 -11.79
CA ARG A 64 7.16 11.28 -12.64
C ARG A 64 7.63 10.05 -11.86
N CYS A 65 8.24 10.25 -10.70
CA CYS A 65 8.68 9.15 -9.83
C CYS A 65 7.49 8.30 -9.39
N ARG A 66 6.40 8.91 -8.96
CA ARG A 66 5.17 8.23 -8.57
C ARG A 66 4.65 7.30 -9.67
N LEU A 67 4.60 7.79 -10.92
CA LEU A 67 4.19 7.00 -12.07
C LEU A 67 5.17 5.87 -12.41
N LEU A 68 6.48 6.11 -12.27
CA LEU A 68 7.50 5.10 -12.53
C LEU A 68 7.46 3.94 -11.53
N VAL A 69 7.13 4.21 -10.27
CA VAL A 69 7.01 3.17 -9.23
C VAL A 69 5.60 2.57 -9.16
N GLY A 70 4.65 3.07 -9.95
CA GLY A 70 3.29 2.54 -10.00
C GLY A 70 2.41 2.90 -8.80
N LEU A 71 2.75 3.97 -8.06
CA LEU A 71 1.92 4.45 -6.96
C LEU A 71 0.63 5.10 -7.50
N PRO A 72 -0.53 4.76 -6.93
CA PRO A 72 -1.79 5.37 -7.33
C PRO A 72 -1.80 6.87 -7.03
N ALA A 73 -2.53 7.64 -7.83
CA ALA A 73 -2.87 9.00 -7.48
C ALA A 73 -3.86 8.99 -6.32
N ARG A 74 -3.51 9.60 -5.21
CA ARG A 74 -4.41 9.79 -4.08
C ARG A 74 -4.40 11.27 -3.70
N ASP A 75 -5.44 11.99 -4.08
CA ASP A 75 -5.70 13.38 -3.68
C ASP A 75 -4.48 14.33 -3.77
N ASN A 76 -3.65 14.14 -4.78
CA ASN A 76 -2.42 14.92 -4.97
C ASN A 76 -1.42 14.81 -3.79
N ALA A 77 -1.40 13.67 -3.10
CA ALA A 77 -0.52 13.39 -1.98
C ALA A 77 0.31 12.12 -2.20
N VAL A 78 1.44 12.06 -1.53
CA VAL A 78 2.32 10.88 -1.44
C VAL A 78 2.62 10.57 0.04
N PRO A 79 3.00 9.33 0.38
CA PRO A 79 3.43 9.02 1.73
C PRO A 79 4.61 9.91 2.17
N GLU A 80 4.64 10.31 3.43
CA GLU A 80 5.72 11.15 3.98
C GLU A 80 7.12 10.54 3.75
N TRP A 81 7.24 9.22 3.88
CA TRP A 81 8.50 8.52 3.62
C TRP A 81 9.01 8.65 2.18
N ALA A 82 8.16 9.05 1.23
CA ALA A 82 8.58 9.30 -0.15
C ALA A 82 9.58 10.46 -0.26
N VAL A 83 9.64 11.37 0.71
CA VAL A 83 10.65 12.44 0.77
C VAL A 83 12.04 11.83 0.69
N TYR A 84 12.35 10.83 1.52
CA TYR A 84 13.66 10.18 1.54
C TYR A 84 13.99 9.48 0.22
N ASP A 85 13.01 8.83 -0.39
CA ASP A 85 13.19 8.14 -1.67
C ASP A 85 13.43 9.14 -2.81
N LEU A 86 12.75 10.28 -2.80
CA LEU A 86 12.93 11.36 -3.77
C LEU A 86 14.29 12.04 -3.62
N GLU A 87 14.76 12.30 -2.40
CA GLU A 87 16.11 12.79 -2.14
C GLU A 87 17.17 11.83 -2.70
N SER A 88 16.98 10.53 -2.45
CA SER A 88 17.87 9.47 -2.96
C SER A 88 17.84 9.42 -4.49
N TYR A 89 16.66 9.53 -5.11
CA TYR A 89 16.54 9.60 -6.58
C TYR A 89 17.21 10.83 -7.14
N HIS A 90 17.06 11.99 -6.50
CA HIS A 90 17.73 13.23 -6.90
C HIS A 90 19.26 13.09 -6.88
N LEU A 91 19.82 12.50 -5.81
CA LEU A 91 21.25 12.23 -5.71
C LEU A 91 21.74 11.26 -6.80
N VAL A 92 21.01 10.17 -7.04
CA VAL A 92 21.34 9.21 -8.10
C VAL A 92 21.29 9.88 -9.48
N THR A 93 20.29 10.74 -9.72
CA THR A 93 20.15 11.48 -10.96
C THR A 93 21.31 12.47 -11.18
N ALA A 94 21.71 13.17 -10.13
CA ALA A 94 22.85 14.09 -10.18
C ALA A 94 24.17 13.37 -10.47
N PHE A 95 24.32 12.14 -10.00
CA PHE A 95 25.58 11.38 -10.11
C PHE A 95 25.67 10.55 -11.40
N LEU A 96 24.58 9.89 -11.80
CA LEU A 96 24.54 8.97 -12.94
C LEU A 96 23.84 9.52 -14.19
N GLY A 97 23.17 10.65 -14.05
CA GLY A 97 22.32 11.23 -15.10
C GLY A 97 20.89 10.67 -15.08
N GLU A 98 19.95 11.48 -15.59
CA GLU A 98 18.51 11.21 -15.53
C GLU A 98 18.12 9.91 -16.22
N GLU A 99 18.66 9.61 -17.38
CA GLU A 99 18.30 8.40 -18.14
C GLU A 99 18.65 7.12 -17.36
N VAL A 100 19.84 7.07 -16.77
CA VAL A 100 20.29 5.90 -15.97
C VAL A 100 19.46 5.80 -14.69
N ALA A 101 19.22 6.90 -13.99
CA ALA A 101 18.39 6.92 -12.78
C ALA A 101 16.97 6.42 -13.06
N ARG A 102 16.37 6.84 -14.18
CA ARG A 102 15.03 6.41 -14.60
C ARG A 102 14.97 4.92 -14.90
N VAL A 103 15.93 4.37 -15.60
CA VAL A 103 16.01 2.92 -15.89
C VAL A 103 16.18 2.14 -14.58
N PHE A 104 17.08 2.59 -13.72
CA PHE A 104 17.31 1.97 -12.41
C PHE A 104 16.05 1.97 -11.54
N LEU A 105 15.36 3.11 -11.42
CA LEU A 105 14.13 3.22 -10.64
C LEU A 105 13.04 2.28 -11.17
N ARG A 106 12.88 2.17 -12.50
CA ARG A 106 11.92 1.26 -13.10
C ARG A 106 12.21 -0.22 -12.79
N VAL A 107 13.48 -0.62 -12.85
CA VAL A 107 13.90 -1.99 -12.52
C VAL A 107 13.66 -2.26 -11.03
N LEU A 108 14.02 -1.33 -10.16
CA LEU A 108 13.79 -1.44 -8.73
C LEU A 108 12.31 -1.57 -8.40
N ALA A 109 11.46 -0.71 -8.97
CA ALA A 109 10.01 -0.76 -8.77
C ALA A 109 9.39 -2.08 -9.24
N ALA A 110 9.78 -2.57 -10.42
CA ALA A 110 9.31 -3.86 -10.93
C ALA A 110 9.73 -5.03 -10.02
N SER A 111 10.96 -4.98 -9.49
CA SER A 111 11.45 -6.00 -8.55
C SER A 111 10.70 -5.95 -7.22
N ALA A 112 10.47 -4.75 -6.67
CA ALA A 112 9.70 -4.55 -5.45
C ALA A 112 8.26 -5.03 -5.61
N ALA A 113 7.60 -4.72 -6.73
CA ALA A 113 6.26 -5.19 -7.04
C ALA A 113 6.19 -6.73 -7.11
N THR A 114 7.21 -7.37 -7.70
CA THR A 114 7.28 -8.84 -7.77
C THR A 114 7.43 -9.45 -6.38
N LEU A 115 8.29 -8.88 -5.53
CA LEU A 115 8.47 -9.33 -4.15
C LEU A 115 7.20 -9.13 -3.32
N ALA A 116 6.54 -7.97 -3.46
CA ALA A 116 5.28 -7.70 -2.77
C ALA A 116 4.19 -8.69 -3.18
N ALA A 117 4.05 -8.99 -4.49
CA ALA A 117 3.10 -9.98 -4.99
C ALA A 117 3.38 -11.37 -4.43
N ALA A 118 4.66 -11.78 -4.38
CA ALA A 118 5.05 -13.08 -3.80
C ALA A 118 4.76 -13.14 -2.30
N ALA A 119 5.07 -12.09 -1.54
CA ALA A 119 4.77 -12.01 -0.11
C ALA A 119 3.26 -12.07 0.15
N THR A 120 2.46 -11.34 -0.64
CA THR A 120 0.99 -11.40 -0.55
C THR A 120 0.46 -12.81 -0.86
N ALA A 121 0.98 -13.47 -1.91
CA ALA A 121 0.58 -14.83 -2.25
C ALA A 121 0.90 -15.82 -1.13
N ILE A 122 2.07 -15.72 -0.49
CA ILE A 122 2.44 -16.55 0.66
C ILE A 122 1.49 -16.28 1.82
N ALA A 123 1.25 -15.02 2.18
CA ALA A 123 0.35 -14.65 3.27
C ALA A 123 -1.07 -15.20 3.04
N LEU A 124 -1.62 -15.06 1.82
CA LEU A 124 -2.94 -15.58 1.47
C LEU A 124 -2.99 -17.11 1.50
N ASN A 125 -1.96 -17.79 1.01
CA ASN A 125 -1.95 -19.26 0.97
C ASN A 125 -1.74 -19.92 2.33
N ASP A 126 -0.94 -19.30 3.20
CA ASP A 126 -0.55 -19.90 4.48
C ASP A 126 -1.38 -19.37 5.66
N ALA A 127 -1.65 -18.06 5.72
CA ALA A 127 -2.37 -17.45 6.84
C ALA A 127 -3.90 -17.54 6.69
N THR A 128 -4.43 -17.34 5.49
CA THR A 128 -5.89 -17.35 5.28
C THR A 128 -6.56 -18.69 5.63
N PRO A 129 -6.01 -19.87 5.25
CA PRO A 129 -6.59 -21.14 5.69
C PRO A 129 -6.65 -21.29 7.22
N GLN A 130 -5.58 -20.87 7.90
CA GLN A 130 -5.52 -20.94 9.37
C GLN A 130 -6.57 -20.01 10.03
N LEU A 131 -6.77 -18.82 9.46
CA LEU A 131 -7.81 -17.90 9.93
C LEU A 131 -9.22 -18.43 9.69
N ARG A 132 -9.45 -19.13 8.57
CA ARG A 132 -10.75 -19.78 8.25
C ARG A 132 -11.09 -20.96 9.15
N GLU A 133 -10.08 -21.66 9.66
CA GLU A 133 -10.24 -22.78 10.59
C GLU A 133 -10.53 -22.29 12.03
N THR A 134 -10.43 -21.00 12.30
CA THR A 134 -10.80 -20.45 13.60
C THR A 134 -12.32 -20.38 13.74
N ASP A 135 -12.82 -20.84 14.89
CA ASP A 135 -14.26 -20.77 15.22
C ASP A 135 -14.64 -19.38 15.79
N LEU A 136 -13.95 -18.34 15.29
CA LEU A 136 -14.13 -16.95 15.71
C LEU A 136 -15.21 -16.25 14.85
N PRO A 137 -15.96 -15.31 15.44
CA PRO A 137 -16.80 -14.42 14.67
C PRO A 137 -16.00 -13.70 13.58
N PRO A 138 -16.60 -13.36 12.42
CA PRO A 138 -15.89 -12.76 11.30
C PRO A 138 -15.11 -11.50 11.66
N VAL A 139 -15.65 -10.60 12.49
CA VAL A 139 -14.96 -9.38 12.92
C VAL A 139 -13.75 -9.71 13.78
N ASP A 140 -13.84 -10.68 14.70
CA ASP A 140 -12.73 -11.08 15.55
C ASP A 140 -11.60 -11.72 14.73
N THR A 141 -11.95 -12.43 13.65
CA THR A 141 -10.97 -12.97 12.68
C THR A 141 -10.21 -11.84 11.98
N LEU A 142 -10.88 -10.77 11.57
CA LEU A 142 -10.23 -9.60 10.97
C LEU A 142 -9.36 -8.83 11.97
N GLN A 143 -9.78 -8.74 13.23
CA GLN A 143 -8.97 -8.14 14.30
C GLN A 143 -7.70 -8.98 14.60
N LEU A 144 -7.80 -10.30 14.51
CA LEU A 144 -6.64 -11.19 14.62
C LEU A 144 -5.66 -10.95 13.46
N LEU A 145 -6.17 -10.82 12.24
CA LEU A 145 -5.36 -10.47 11.07
C LEU A 145 -4.68 -9.10 11.26
N GLU A 146 -5.41 -8.11 11.80
CA GLU A 146 -4.85 -6.80 12.12
C GLU A 146 -3.67 -6.91 13.08
N ALA A 147 -3.82 -7.66 14.17
CA ALA A 147 -2.75 -7.88 15.14
C ALA A 147 -1.52 -8.53 14.48
N MET A 148 -1.72 -9.54 13.64
CA MET A 148 -0.63 -10.21 12.91
C MET A 148 0.10 -9.28 11.93
N VAL A 149 -0.61 -8.40 11.23
CA VAL A 149 -0.02 -7.44 10.26
C VAL A 149 0.75 -6.33 10.98
N THR A 150 0.26 -5.90 12.14
CA THR A 150 0.87 -4.78 12.90
C THR A 150 2.16 -5.20 13.63
N GLU A 151 2.30 -6.48 13.98
CA GLU A 151 3.48 -7.01 14.66
C GLU A 151 4.64 -7.41 13.71
N MET A 152 4.43 -7.41 12.39
CA MET A 152 5.45 -7.70 11.38
C MET A 152 6.24 -6.46 10.96
#